data_ab8d58391e8dcfa2aba8a4b06c3b41b9
#
_entry.id   ab8d58391e8dcfa2aba8a4b06c3b41b9
#
_cell.length_a   1.000
_cell.length_b   1.000
_cell.length_c   1.000
_cell.angle_alpha   90.00
_cell.angle_beta   90.00
_cell.angle_gamma   90.00
#
_symmetry.space_group_name_H-M   'P 1'
#
loop_
_entity.id
_entity.type
_entity.pdbx_description
1 polymer ?
#
loop_
_entity_poly.entity_id
_entity_poly.type
_entity_poly.pdbx_seq_one_letter_code
_entity_poly.pdbx_strand_id
1 'polypeptide(L)'
;MKHLILPAVTMSVIPMGIIARTVRALVADILAQEFIVGLRAKGLTNVGIFIHVVKNAAPTALAVMGLQLGYLLGGSILIETVFSWPGTGFLLNSAIFQRDLPLLQGTILVLAMFFVVLNMIVDIIQTLLDPRIARS
;
A
#
# COMPACT_ATOMS: atom_id res chain seq x y z
N MET A 1 -17.02 -0.79 19.85
CA MET A 1 -15.99 0.07 19.24
C MET A 1 -14.63 0.02 19.93
N LYS A 2 -14.54 -0.11 21.27
CA LYS A 2 -13.23 -0.14 21.98
C LYS A 2 -12.31 -1.31 21.59
N HIS A 3 -12.87 -2.44 21.16
CA HIS A 3 -12.10 -3.65 20.78
C HIS A 3 -11.50 -3.59 19.35
N LEU A 4 -11.87 -2.60 18.53
CA LEU A 4 -11.34 -2.42 17.17
C LEU A 4 -10.01 -1.65 17.14
N ILE A 5 -9.77 -0.81 18.15
CA ILE A 5 -8.61 0.08 18.18
C ILE A 5 -7.30 -0.73 18.26
N LEU A 6 -7.27 -1.74 19.12
CA LEU A 6 -6.06 -2.53 19.34
C LEU A 6 -5.63 -3.33 18.10
N PRO A 7 -6.51 -4.12 17.45
CA PRO A 7 -6.17 -4.79 16.18
C PRO A 7 -5.78 -3.81 15.07
N ALA A 8 -6.50 -2.69 14.93
CA ALA A 8 -6.22 -1.70 13.89
C ALA A 8 -4.84 -1.05 14.08
N VAL A 9 -4.49 -0.68 15.31
CA VAL A 9 -3.16 -0.12 15.63
C VAL A 9 -2.08 -1.16 15.36
N THR A 10 -2.27 -2.41 15.79
CA THR A 10 -1.29 -3.48 15.57
C THR A 10 -1.04 -3.73 14.08
N MET A 11 -2.10 -3.72 13.25
CA MET A 11 -1.97 -3.87 11.80
C MET A 11 -1.28 -2.68 11.13
N SER A 12 -1.49 -1.47 11.62
CA SER A 12 -1.03 -0.25 10.95
C SER A 12 0.43 0.10 11.24
N VAL A 13 0.99 -0.33 12.38
CA VAL A 13 2.34 0.06 12.82
C VAL A 13 3.43 -0.34 11.81
N ILE A 14 3.40 -1.58 11.32
CA ILE A 14 4.43 -2.09 10.39
C ILE A 14 4.34 -1.39 9.03
N PRO A 15 3.19 -1.37 8.33
CA PRO A 15 3.07 -0.68 7.04
C PRO A 15 3.35 0.81 7.14
N MET A 16 2.89 1.46 8.21
CA MET A 16 3.15 2.88 8.45
C MET A 16 4.64 3.18 8.53
N GLY A 17 5.41 2.35 9.25
CA GLY A 17 6.86 2.49 9.36
C GLY A 17 7.57 2.30 8.02
N ILE A 18 7.15 1.31 7.23
CA ILE A 18 7.73 1.04 5.91
C ILE A 18 7.41 2.17 4.95
N ILE A 19 6.13 2.58 4.83
CA ILE A 19 5.70 3.66 3.94
C ILE A 19 6.42 4.96 4.30
N ALA A 20 6.44 5.34 5.58
CA ALA A 20 7.09 6.57 6.02
C ALA A 20 8.59 6.59 5.69
N ARG A 21 9.30 5.47 5.92
CA ARG A 21 10.73 5.35 5.62
C ARG A 21 10.98 5.42 4.12
N THR A 22 10.18 4.71 3.31
CA THR A 22 10.34 4.69 1.85
C THR A 22 10.03 6.04 1.23
N VAL A 23 8.93 6.69 1.63
CA VAL A 23 8.58 8.03 1.12
C VAL A 23 9.67 9.04 1.51
N ARG A 24 10.20 8.97 2.73
CA ARG A 24 11.31 9.85 3.15
C ARG A 24 12.56 9.63 2.28
N ALA A 25 12.94 8.39 2.02
CA ALA A 25 14.10 8.08 1.17
C ALA A 25 13.88 8.58 -0.25
N LEU A 26 12.72 8.31 -0.86
CA LEU A 26 12.37 8.80 -2.18
C LEU A 26 12.44 10.32 -2.32
N VAL A 27 11.89 11.04 -1.34
CA VAL A 27 11.93 12.50 -1.35
C VAL A 27 13.35 13.02 -1.20
N ALA A 28 14.18 12.40 -0.34
CA ALA A 28 15.57 12.77 -0.18
C ALA A 28 16.38 12.53 -1.47
N ASP A 29 16.20 11.38 -2.10
CA ASP A 29 16.86 11.02 -3.36
C ASP A 29 16.47 11.99 -4.49
N ILE A 30 15.20 12.34 -4.62
CA ILE A 30 14.73 13.28 -5.63
C ILE A 30 15.30 14.68 -5.38
N LEU A 31 15.35 15.13 -4.13
CA LEU A 31 15.92 16.43 -3.79
C LEU A 31 17.43 16.54 -4.07
N ALA A 32 18.14 15.41 -4.08
CA ALA A 32 19.56 15.35 -4.39
C ALA A 32 19.85 15.34 -5.90
N GLN A 33 18.84 15.20 -6.75
CA GLN A 33 19.04 15.13 -8.21
C GLN A 33 19.38 16.50 -8.81
N GLU A 34 20.22 16.48 -9.85
CA GLU A 34 20.71 17.69 -10.53
C GLU A 34 19.58 18.55 -11.12
N PHE A 35 18.45 17.93 -11.54
CA PHE A 35 17.33 18.71 -12.06
C PHE A 35 16.74 19.68 -11.03
N ILE A 36 16.82 19.38 -9.74
CA ILE A 36 16.40 20.31 -8.66
C ILE A 36 17.29 21.55 -8.63
N VAL A 37 18.59 21.36 -8.84
CA VAL A 37 19.53 22.49 -8.95
C VAL A 37 19.15 23.36 -10.17
N GLY A 38 18.82 22.73 -11.29
CA GLY A 38 18.32 23.42 -12.48
C GLY A 38 17.02 24.19 -12.26
N LEU A 39 16.07 23.64 -11.48
CA LEU A 39 14.83 24.32 -11.14
C LEU A 39 15.10 25.55 -10.25
N ARG A 40 16.02 25.44 -9.30
CA ARG A 40 16.45 26.58 -8.45
C ARG A 40 17.13 27.67 -9.28
N ALA A 41 18.01 27.29 -10.22
CA ALA A 41 18.67 28.23 -11.12
C ALA A 41 17.68 28.98 -12.03
N LYS A 42 16.53 28.36 -12.36
CA LYS A 42 15.42 28.98 -13.09
C LYS A 42 14.54 29.89 -12.22
N GLY A 43 14.86 30.06 -10.93
CA GLY A 43 14.13 30.94 -10.02
C GLY A 43 12.80 30.38 -9.49
N LEU A 44 12.57 29.06 -9.56
CA LEU A 44 11.36 28.47 -8.99
C LEU A 44 11.35 28.62 -7.47
N THR A 45 10.15 28.93 -6.96
CA THR A 45 9.91 29.01 -5.52
C THR A 45 9.99 27.61 -4.88
N ASN A 46 10.25 27.56 -3.58
CA ASN A 46 10.27 26.28 -2.82
C ASN A 46 8.96 25.49 -2.97
N VAL A 47 7.83 26.16 -3.11
CA VAL A 47 6.52 25.52 -3.34
C VAL A 47 6.48 24.87 -4.74
N GLY A 48 7.01 25.56 -5.76
CA GLY A 48 7.11 25.00 -7.11
C GLY A 48 8.00 23.75 -7.14
N ILE A 49 9.15 23.78 -6.47
CA ILE A 49 10.05 22.63 -6.33
C ILE A 49 9.33 21.49 -5.61
N PHE A 50 8.62 21.75 -4.53
CA PHE A 50 7.86 20.73 -3.77
C PHE A 50 6.84 20.01 -4.66
N ILE A 51 6.09 20.74 -5.48
CA ILE A 51 5.14 20.13 -6.44
C ILE A 51 5.84 19.18 -7.40
N HIS A 52 7.00 19.55 -7.93
CA HIS A 52 7.78 18.68 -8.81
C HIS A 52 8.30 17.44 -8.09
N VAL A 53 8.76 17.58 -6.85
CA VAL A 53 9.19 16.45 -6.01
C VAL A 53 8.04 15.48 -5.76
N VAL A 54 6.86 15.99 -5.37
CA VAL A 54 5.68 15.16 -5.12
C VAL A 54 5.25 14.42 -6.39
N LYS A 55 5.21 15.08 -7.54
CA LYS A 55 4.84 14.45 -8.80
C LYS A 55 5.80 13.31 -9.19
N ASN A 56 7.10 13.48 -8.93
CA ASN A 56 8.08 12.43 -9.23
C ASN A 56 8.08 11.31 -8.18
N ALA A 57 7.78 11.60 -6.91
CA ALA A 57 7.72 10.60 -5.85
C ALA A 57 6.42 9.79 -5.86
N ALA A 58 5.31 10.38 -6.31
CA ALA A 58 3.97 9.79 -6.20
C ALA A 58 3.82 8.40 -6.84
N PRO A 59 4.29 8.11 -8.06
CA PRO A 59 4.15 6.79 -8.66
C PRO A 59 4.83 5.70 -7.83
N THR A 60 6.08 5.93 -7.42
CA THR A 60 6.83 4.96 -6.62
C THR A 60 6.24 4.80 -5.21
N ALA A 61 5.80 5.89 -4.59
CA ALA A 61 5.13 5.84 -3.31
C ALA A 61 3.82 5.03 -3.38
N LEU A 62 3.03 5.20 -4.44
CA LEU A 62 1.80 4.43 -4.69
C LEU A 62 2.09 2.94 -4.91
N ALA A 63 3.16 2.59 -5.64
CA ALA A 63 3.58 1.20 -5.79
C ALA A 63 3.86 0.54 -4.44
N VAL A 64 4.61 1.22 -3.58
CA VAL A 64 4.91 0.72 -2.23
C VAL A 64 3.64 0.60 -1.39
N MET A 65 2.72 1.56 -1.48
CA MET A 65 1.43 1.48 -0.78
C MET A 65 0.60 0.30 -1.28
N GLY A 66 0.58 0.02 -2.59
CA GLY A 66 -0.08 -1.15 -3.18
C GLY A 66 0.47 -2.47 -2.64
N LEU A 67 1.81 -2.61 -2.58
CA LEU A 67 2.46 -3.78 -1.97
C LEU A 67 2.10 -3.94 -0.49
N GLN A 68 2.02 -2.84 0.25
CA GLN A 68 1.65 -2.88 1.67
C GLN A 68 0.18 -3.26 1.87
N LEU A 69 -0.73 -2.91 0.95
CA LEU A 69 -2.10 -3.39 0.98
C LEU A 69 -2.16 -4.92 0.83
N GLY A 70 -1.36 -5.49 -0.07
CA GLY A 70 -1.22 -6.95 -0.20
C GLY A 70 -0.71 -7.61 1.08
N TYR A 71 0.31 -7.02 1.71
CA TYR A 71 0.84 -7.49 3.00
C TYR A 71 -0.22 -7.44 4.11
N LEU A 72 -1.04 -6.38 4.15
CA LEU A 72 -2.13 -6.25 5.12
C LEU A 72 -3.19 -7.34 4.96
N LEU A 73 -3.53 -7.71 3.72
CA LEU A 73 -4.49 -8.80 3.47
C LEU A 73 -3.99 -10.14 4.00
N GLY A 74 -2.70 -10.45 3.82
CA GLY A 74 -2.10 -11.67 4.39
C GLY A 74 -1.95 -11.61 5.90
N GLY A 75 -1.53 -10.46 6.43
CA GLY A 75 -1.32 -10.24 7.87
C GLY A 75 -2.61 -10.17 8.69
N SER A 76 -3.73 -9.80 8.06
CA SER A 76 -5.03 -9.73 8.73
C SER A 76 -5.48 -11.07 9.30
N ILE A 77 -5.15 -12.18 8.63
CA ILE A 77 -5.51 -13.54 9.07
C ILE A 77 -5.01 -13.82 10.48
N LEU A 78 -3.74 -13.49 10.76
CA LEU A 78 -3.14 -13.72 12.08
C LEU A 78 -3.79 -12.85 13.14
N ILE A 79 -4.01 -11.58 12.84
CA ILE A 79 -4.56 -10.62 13.79
C ILE A 79 -6.03 -10.92 14.07
N GLU A 80 -6.82 -11.23 13.04
CA GLU A 80 -8.21 -11.63 13.22
C GLU A 80 -8.34 -12.90 14.06
N THR A 81 -7.41 -13.85 13.88
CA THR A 81 -7.38 -15.08 14.67
C THR A 81 -7.00 -14.82 16.13
N VAL A 82 -5.94 -14.03 16.38
CA VAL A 82 -5.47 -13.72 17.73
C VAL A 82 -6.50 -12.94 18.53
N PHE A 83 -7.16 -11.97 17.89
CA PHE A 83 -8.18 -11.13 18.53
C PHE A 83 -9.60 -11.71 18.43
N SER A 84 -9.76 -12.93 17.86
CA SER A 84 -11.06 -13.57 17.63
C SER A 84 -12.05 -12.64 16.92
N TRP A 85 -11.55 -11.86 15.97
CA TRP A 85 -12.35 -10.90 15.22
C TRP A 85 -13.04 -11.58 14.04
N PRO A 86 -14.38 -11.45 13.90
CA PRO A 86 -15.10 -12.07 12.79
C PRO A 86 -14.80 -11.36 11.47
N GLY A 87 -13.78 -11.81 10.76
CA GLY A 87 -13.35 -11.33 9.45
C GLY A 87 -13.05 -12.49 8.50
N THR A 88 -12.58 -12.15 7.29
CA THR A 88 -12.29 -13.13 6.24
C THR A 88 -11.11 -14.04 6.58
N GLY A 89 -10.12 -13.53 7.31
CA GLY A 89 -9.00 -14.33 7.78
C GLY A 89 -9.39 -15.29 8.88
N PHE A 90 -10.25 -14.89 9.79
CA PHE A 90 -10.82 -15.78 10.82
C PHE A 90 -11.65 -16.89 10.17
N LEU A 91 -12.45 -16.56 9.14
CA LEU A 91 -13.23 -17.53 8.37
C LEU A 91 -12.32 -18.55 7.68
N LEU A 92 -11.23 -18.06 7.04
CA LEU A 92 -10.23 -18.92 6.40
C LEU A 92 -9.59 -19.90 7.40
N ASN A 93 -9.20 -19.39 8.56
CA ASN A 93 -8.61 -20.21 9.61
C ASN A 93 -9.59 -21.29 10.10
N SER A 94 -10.86 -20.92 10.32
CA SER A 94 -11.92 -21.87 10.69
C SER A 94 -12.13 -22.96 9.64
N ALA A 95 -12.13 -22.60 8.35
CA ALA A 95 -12.26 -23.55 7.24
C ALA A 95 -11.10 -24.56 7.21
N ILE A 96 -9.88 -24.12 7.51
CA ILE A 96 -8.71 -25.00 7.61
C ILE A 96 -8.89 -26.01 8.73
N PHE A 97 -9.26 -25.57 9.93
CA PHE A 97 -9.43 -26.49 11.07
C PHE A 97 -10.60 -27.46 10.90
N GLN A 98 -11.67 -27.01 10.25
CA GLN A 98 -12.84 -27.84 9.95
C GLN A 98 -12.64 -28.74 8.72
N ARG A 99 -11.53 -28.57 7.99
CA ARG A 99 -11.23 -29.28 6.71
C ARG A 99 -12.33 -29.08 5.67
N ASP A 100 -12.99 -27.91 5.71
CA ASP A 100 -14.04 -27.56 4.74
C ASP A 100 -13.38 -26.99 3.48
N LEU A 101 -13.07 -27.87 2.53
CA LEU A 101 -12.42 -27.51 1.27
C LEU A 101 -13.25 -26.52 0.42
N PRO A 102 -14.57 -26.68 0.25
CA PRO A 102 -15.39 -25.72 -0.48
C PRO A 102 -15.33 -24.31 0.12
N LEU A 103 -15.46 -24.18 1.44
CA LEU A 103 -15.37 -22.90 2.14
C LEU A 103 -13.98 -22.28 2.03
N LEU A 104 -12.94 -23.12 2.16
CA LEU A 104 -11.54 -22.69 2.00
C LEU A 104 -11.29 -22.11 0.61
N GLN A 105 -11.66 -22.85 -0.44
CA GLN A 105 -11.47 -22.42 -1.83
C GLN A 105 -12.27 -21.16 -2.15
N GLY A 106 -13.52 -21.08 -1.70
CA GLY A 106 -14.36 -19.90 -1.88
C GLY A 106 -13.77 -18.66 -1.22
N THR A 107 -13.29 -18.78 0.02
CA THR A 107 -12.70 -17.66 0.74
C THR A 107 -11.40 -17.17 0.09
N ILE A 108 -10.51 -18.10 -0.33
CA ILE A 108 -9.28 -17.76 -1.04
C ILE A 108 -9.60 -17.04 -2.36
N LEU A 109 -10.57 -17.54 -3.12
CA LEU A 109 -10.97 -16.95 -4.40
C LEU A 109 -11.47 -15.50 -4.22
N VAL A 110 -12.31 -15.26 -3.22
CA VAL A 110 -12.83 -13.92 -2.91
C VAL A 110 -11.68 -12.98 -2.50
N LEU A 111 -10.77 -13.43 -1.63
CA LEU A 111 -9.62 -12.63 -1.21
C LEU A 111 -8.68 -12.32 -2.38
N ALA A 112 -8.41 -13.31 -3.24
CA ALA A 112 -7.58 -13.12 -4.42
C ALA A 112 -8.22 -12.13 -5.41
N MET A 113 -9.53 -12.24 -5.65
CA MET A 113 -10.25 -11.30 -6.52
C MET A 113 -10.23 -9.88 -5.95
N PHE A 114 -10.44 -9.72 -4.65
CA PHE A 114 -10.35 -8.43 -3.99
C PHE A 114 -8.95 -7.82 -4.11
N PHE A 115 -7.90 -8.62 -3.92
CA PHE A 115 -6.51 -8.20 -4.08
C PHE A 115 -6.21 -7.76 -5.52
N VAL A 116 -6.66 -8.52 -6.53
CA VAL A 116 -6.47 -8.16 -7.94
C VAL A 116 -7.17 -6.83 -8.27
N VAL A 117 -8.41 -6.65 -7.79
CA VAL A 117 -9.15 -5.40 -8.01
C VAL A 117 -8.43 -4.21 -7.36
N LEU A 118 -7.95 -4.36 -6.13
CA LEU A 118 -7.19 -3.30 -5.46
C LEU A 118 -5.91 -2.94 -6.20
N ASN A 119 -5.12 -3.94 -6.63
CA ASN A 119 -3.91 -3.68 -7.41
C ASN A 119 -4.23 -3.00 -8.75
N MET A 120 -5.28 -3.44 -9.44
CA MET A 120 -5.72 -2.81 -10.68
C MET A 120 -6.07 -1.32 -10.46
N ILE A 121 -6.73 -0.99 -9.36
CA ILE A 121 -7.02 0.42 -9.00
C ILE A 121 -5.72 1.20 -8.77
N VAL A 122 -4.77 0.63 -8.04
CA VAL A 122 -3.45 1.25 -7.79
C VAL A 122 -2.72 1.49 -9.11
N ASP A 123 -2.68 0.51 -10.02
CA ASP A 123 -2.02 0.61 -11.32
C ASP A 123 -2.66 1.68 -12.21
N ILE A 124 -4.00 1.77 -12.22
CA ILE A 124 -4.73 2.82 -12.94
C ILE A 124 -4.35 4.20 -12.38
N ILE A 125 -4.33 4.35 -11.07
CA ILE A 125 -3.95 5.63 -10.43
C ILE A 125 -2.50 5.99 -10.76
N GLN A 126 -1.57 5.02 -10.74
CA GLN A 126 -0.17 5.23 -11.12
C GLN A 126 -0.05 5.70 -12.58
N THR A 127 -0.74 5.04 -13.50
CA THR A 127 -0.73 5.39 -14.92
C THR A 127 -1.29 6.79 -15.17
N LEU A 128 -2.31 7.20 -14.41
CA LEU A 128 -2.87 8.56 -14.49
C LEU A 128 -1.90 9.63 -13.96
N LEU A 129 -1.10 9.28 -12.96
CA LEU A 129 -0.13 10.21 -12.34
C LEU A 129 1.19 10.31 -13.13
N ASP A 130 1.60 9.23 -13.76
CA ASP A 130 2.81 9.19 -14.60
C ASP A 130 2.54 8.60 -15.99
N PRO A 131 2.17 9.44 -16.96
CA PRO A 131 1.92 9.01 -18.33
C PRO A 131 3.18 8.51 -19.06
N ARG A 132 4.37 8.59 -18.44
CA ARG A 132 5.62 8.09 -19.03
C ARG A 132 5.73 6.58 -18.97
N ILE A 133 5.09 5.93 -18.00
CA ILE A 133 5.08 4.46 -17.82
C ILE A 133 4.32 3.79 -19.00
N ALA A 134 3.37 4.49 -19.61
CA ALA A 134 2.56 3.95 -20.70
C ALA A 134 3.31 3.87 -22.07
N ARG A 135 4.60 4.27 -22.14
CA ARG A 135 5.38 4.36 -23.40
C ARG A 135 6.60 3.44 -23.45
N SER A 136 6.78 2.55 -22.47
CA SER A 136 7.87 1.56 -22.49
C SER A 136 7.37 0.17 -22.85
#